data_07cf7416d1764851969295fd3ae78946
#
_entry.id   07cf7416d1764851969295fd3ae78946
#
_cell.length_a   1.000
_cell.length_b   1.000
_cell.length_c   1.000
_cell.angle_alpha   90.00
_cell.angle_beta   90.00
_cell.angle_gamma   90.00
#
_symmetry.space_group_name_H-M   'P 1'
#
loop_
_entity.id
_entity.type
_entity.pdbx_description
1 polymer ?
#
loop_
_entity_poly.entity_id
_entity_poly.type
_entity_poly.pdbx_seq_one_letter_code
_entity_poly.pdbx_strand_id
1 'polypeptide(L)'
;MREQLDHARTLKLSKKEMIWLAGNSFYGRAQIFEPEFLAWLSNFQLPEYELSKKDGQYVLDFHGSWKETTMWEIPALAIVNELRSRSAMRALGPFTLDVLYARAKAKMWSKVERLKELPGLRISDFGTRRRHSFLWQRWCVEALKEGIGPAFTGTSNVLLAMDSDLEAVGTNAHELPMVAAALAQTDEQLRNAPYKILRDWNKLYGGNLLIVLPDAFGTAAFLRDAPEWVADGPASARTAPRRSKVARRSSTGGRRWAAIRARSC
;
A
#
# COMPACT_ATOMS: atom_id res chain seq x y z
N MET A 1 0.73 8.13 -22.67
CA MET A 1 -0.03 8.14 -21.40
C MET A 1 -1.45 7.66 -21.63
N ARG A 2 -2.21 8.29 -22.56
CA ARG A 2 -3.60 7.90 -22.89
C ARG A 2 -3.72 6.40 -23.16
N GLU A 3 -2.91 5.86 -24.07
CA GLU A 3 -2.89 4.44 -24.40
C GLU A 3 -2.76 3.51 -23.17
N GLN A 4 -1.93 3.88 -22.20
CA GLN A 4 -1.75 3.08 -20.98
C GLN A 4 -2.94 3.21 -20.02
N LEU A 5 -3.54 4.39 -19.93
CA LEU A 5 -4.75 4.60 -19.13
C LEU A 5 -5.94 3.87 -19.74
N ASP A 6 -6.12 3.95 -21.06
CA ASP A 6 -7.16 3.22 -21.79
C ASP A 6 -6.99 1.70 -21.60
N HIS A 7 -5.76 1.21 -21.74
CA HIS A 7 -5.46 -0.20 -21.47
C HIS A 7 -5.81 -0.60 -20.04
N ALA A 8 -5.46 0.21 -19.04
CA ALA A 8 -5.81 -0.09 -17.64
C ALA A 8 -7.33 -0.24 -17.44
N ARG A 9 -8.15 0.52 -18.16
CA ARG A 9 -9.61 0.41 -18.14
C ARG A 9 -10.15 -0.89 -18.76
N THR A 10 -9.41 -1.52 -19.63
CA THR A 10 -9.81 -2.80 -20.25
C THR A 10 -9.50 -4.02 -19.39
N LEU A 11 -8.66 -3.86 -18.38
CA LEU A 11 -8.25 -4.97 -17.53
C LEU A 11 -9.43 -5.50 -16.70
N LYS A 12 -9.51 -6.82 -16.62
CA LYS A 12 -10.44 -7.56 -15.78
C LYS A 12 -9.69 -8.61 -15.00
N LEU A 13 -10.16 -8.91 -13.80
CA LEU A 13 -9.60 -10.01 -13.02
C LEU A 13 -9.91 -11.34 -13.70
N SER A 14 -8.89 -12.15 -13.87
CA SER A 14 -9.02 -13.51 -14.36
C SER A 14 -9.71 -14.41 -13.32
N LYS A 15 -10.24 -15.55 -13.78
CA LYS A 15 -10.79 -16.57 -12.88
C LYS A 15 -9.78 -17.04 -11.83
N LYS A 16 -8.51 -17.17 -12.20
CA LYS A 16 -7.43 -17.56 -11.29
C LYS A 16 -7.25 -16.53 -10.18
N GLU A 17 -7.20 -15.24 -10.53
CA GLU A 17 -7.06 -14.15 -9.56
C GLU A 17 -8.26 -14.08 -8.62
N MET A 18 -9.48 -14.24 -9.15
CA MET A 18 -10.69 -14.26 -8.33
C MET A 18 -10.72 -15.42 -7.34
N ILE A 19 -10.33 -16.62 -7.77
CA ILE A 19 -10.22 -17.79 -6.89
C ILE A 19 -9.18 -17.55 -5.80
N TRP A 20 -8.04 -16.98 -6.16
CA TRP A 20 -6.98 -16.66 -5.21
C TRP A 20 -7.44 -15.63 -4.17
N LEU A 21 -8.11 -14.54 -4.59
CA LEU A 21 -8.66 -13.53 -3.67
C LEU A 21 -9.72 -14.12 -2.72
N ALA A 22 -10.56 -15.01 -3.22
CA ALA A 22 -11.62 -15.64 -2.42
C ALA A 22 -11.09 -16.66 -1.41
N GLY A 23 -10.04 -17.40 -1.78
CA GLY A 23 -9.55 -18.55 -1.01
C GLY A 23 -8.28 -18.30 -0.21
N ASN A 24 -7.52 -17.25 -0.53
CA ASN A 24 -6.26 -17.00 0.14
C ASN A 24 -6.46 -16.45 1.55
N SER A 25 -5.51 -16.74 2.42
CA SER A 25 -5.48 -16.12 3.74
C SER A 25 -4.65 -14.84 3.70
N PHE A 26 -5.16 -13.80 4.33
CA PHE A 26 -4.48 -12.52 4.50
C PHE A 26 -4.31 -12.28 6.00
N TYR A 27 -3.09 -12.07 6.45
CA TYR A 27 -2.77 -11.89 7.87
C TYR A 27 -3.28 -13.04 8.77
N GLY A 28 -3.24 -14.27 8.23
CA GLY A 28 -3.70 -15.47 8.94
C GLY A 28 -5.23 -15.64 9.00
N ARG A 29 -6.00 -14.82 8.29
CA ARG A 29 -7.45 -14.93 8.15
C ARG A 29 -7.81 -15.30 6.72
N ALA A 30 -8.51 -16.40 6.54
CA ALA A 30 -9.11 -16.77 5.27
C ALA A 30 -10.38 -15.93 5.00
N GLN A 31 -10.72 -15.76 3.73
CA GLN A 31 -11.96 -15.11 3.29
C GLN A 31 -12.13 -13.69 3.86
N ILE A 32 -11.06 -12.89 3.80
CA ILE A 32 -11.09 -11.51 4.30
C ILE A 32 -11.98 -10.59 3.46
N PHE A 33 -12.17 -10.93 2.18
CA PHE A 33 -13.05 -10.19 1.29
C PHE A 33 -14.45 -10.79 1.28
N GLU A 34 -15.44 -9.96 1.56
CA GLU A 34 -16.83 -10.35 1.50
C GLU A 34 -17.24 -10.77 0.08
N PRO A 35 -18.10 -11.78 -0.09
CA PRO A 35 -18.55 -12.25 -1.42
C PRO A 35 -19.14 -11.14 -2.29
N GLU A 36 -19.87 -10.21 -1.69
CA GLU A 36 -20.45 -9.06 -2.38
C GLU A 36 -19.38 -8.12 -2.95
N PHE A 37 -18.30 -7.89 -2.20
CA PHE A 37 -17.16 -7.12 -2.68
C PHE A 37 -16.48 -7.81 -3.86
N LEU A 38 -16.26 -9.13 -3.78
CA LEU A 38 -15.66 -9.89 -4.86
C LEU A 38 -16.55 -9.91 -6.11
N ALA A 39 -17.87 -10.04 -5.96
CA ALA A 39 -18.82 -9.94 -7.05
C ALA A 39 -18.80 -8.55 -7.71
N TRP A 40 -18.73 -7.48 -6.92
CA TRP A 40 -18.55 -6.13 -7.43
C TRP A 40 -17.21 -5.99 -8.17
N LEU A 41 -16.12 -6.46 -7.59
CA LEU A 41 -14.77 -6.36 -8.15
C LEU A 41 -14.63 -7.12 -9.48
N SER A 42 -15.29 -8.28 -9.62
CA SER A 42 -15.29 -9.08 -10.86
C SER A 42 -15.90 -8.34 -12.05
N ASN A 43 -16.87 -7.47 -11.79
CA ASN A 43 -17.55 -6.65 -12.80
C ASN A 43 -16.99 -5.22 -12.90
N PHE A 44 -16.09 -4.85 -11.98
CA PHE A 44 -15.56 -3.50 -11.90
C PHE A 44 -14.78 -3.11 -13.16
N GLN A 45 -14.93 -1.86 -13.55
CA GLN A 45 -14.12 -1.19 -14.56
C GLN A 45 -13.74 0.18 -14.04
N LEU A 46 -12.49 0.55 -14.24
CA LEU A 46 -12.02 1.89 -13.90
C LEU A 46 -12.87 2.95 -14.62
N PRO A 47 -13.37 3.97 -13.90
CA PRO A 47 -14.23 4.99 -14.47
C PRO A 47 -13.49 5.84 -15.52
N GLU A 48 -14.24 6.69 -16.21
CA GLU A 48 -13.70 7.59 -17.22
C GLU A 48 -12.74 8.61 -16.60
N TYR A 49 -11.86 9.11 -17.44
CA TYR A 49 -10.88 10.13 -17.07
C TYR A 49 -10.74 11.18 -18.15
N GLU A 50 -10.33 12.35 -17.76
CA GLU A 50 -9.92 13.41 -18.68
C GLU A 50 -8.42 13.62 -18.60
N LEU A 51 -7.76 13.65 -19.76
CA LEU A 51 -6.35 13.96 -19.88
C LEU A 51 -6.19 15.18 -20.77
N SER A 52 -5.79 16.28 -20.18
CA SER A 52 -5.54 17.56 -20.83
C SER A 52 -4.10 18.04 -20.62
N LYS A 53 -3.74 19.11 -21.30
CA LYS A 53 -2.47 19.80 -21.10
C LYS A 53 -2.74 21.27 -20.84
N LYS A 54 -2.32 21.74 -19.66
CA LYS A 54 -2.48 23.14 -19.23
C LYS A 54 -1.11 23.66 -18.78
N ASP A 55 -0.70 24.80 -19.33
CA ASP A 55 0.58 25.46 -18.98
C ASP A 55 1.80 24.55 -19.07
N GLY A 56 1.82 23.68 -20.08
CA GLY A 56 2.93 22.71 -20.29
C GLY A 56 2.87 21.46 -19.41
N GLN A 57 1.92 21.38 -18.48
CA GLN A 57 1.74 20.25 -17.58
C GLN A 57 0.55 19.39 -18.00
N TYR A 58 0.61 18.10 -17.70
CA TYR A 58 -0.52 17.20 -17.85
C TYR A 58 -1.44 17.34 -16.64
N VAL A 59 -2.73 17.48 -16.92
CA VAL A 59 -3.82 17.43 -15.94
C VAL A 59 -4.60 16.15 -16.20
N LEU A 60 -4.82 15.38 -15.16
CA LEU A 60 -5.51 14.09 -15.21
C LEU A 60 -6.60 14.09 -14.15
N ASP A 61 -7.85 14.12 -14.60
CA ASP A 61 -9.05 14.17 -13.77
C ASP A 61 -9.84 12.86 -13.91
N PHE A 62 -10.40 12.39 -12.82
CA PHE A 62 -11.19 11.16 -12.75
C PHE A 62 -12.61 11.48 -12.32
N HIS A 63 -13.60 10.93 -13.04
CA HIS A 63 -15.02 11.19 -12.83
C HIS A 63 -15.73 9.93 -12.37
N GLY A 64 -16.56 10.05 -11.33
CA GLY A 64 -17.31 8.91 -10.79
C GLY A 64 -17.51 9.02 -9.28
N SER A 65 -18.12 7.99 -8.72
CA SER A 65 -18.26 7.89 -7.27
C SER A 65 -16.90 7.68 -6.59
N TRP A 66 -16.79 8.05 -5.33
CA TRP A 66 -15.56 7.88 -4.57
C TRP A 66 -15.02 6.44 -4.61
N LYS A 67 -15.88 5.44 -4.41
CA LYS A 67 -15.49 4.02 -4.44
C LYS A 67 -14.91 3.57 -5.79
N GLU A 68 -15.24 4.25 -6.87
CA GLU A 68 -14.75 3.95 -8.22
C GLU A 68 -13.48 4.73 -8.53
N THR A 69 -13.46 6.02 -8.24
CA THR A 69 -12.33 6.90 -8.55
C THR A 69 -11.10 6.59 -7.69
N THR A 70 -11.27 6.16 -6.43
CA THR A 70 -10.16 5.76 -5.57
C THR A 70 -9.34 4.60 -6.15
N MET A 71 -9.99 3.75 -6.97
CA MET A 71 -9.29 2.63 -7.63
C MET A 71 -8.29 3.09 -8.71
N TRP A 72 -8.35 4.35 -9.13
CA TRP A 72 -7.38 4.93 -10.05
C TRP A 72 -6.04 5.29 -9.40
N GLU A 73 -5.97 5.49 -8.08
CA GLU A 73 -4.75 5.96 -7.42
C GLU A 73 -3.53 5.12 -7.81
N ILE A 74 -3.62 3.81 -7.67
CA ILE A 74 -2.47 2.93 -7.90
C ILE A 74 -2.11 2.83 -9.40
N PRO A 75 -3.02 2.48 -10.32
CA PRO A 75 -2.66 2.37 -11.73
C PRO A 75 -2.24 3.70 -12.34
N ALA A 76 -2.92 4.80 -12.06
CA ALA A 76 -2.56 6.10 -12.60
C ALA A 76 -1.16 6.56 -12.17
N LEU A 77 -0.86 6.47 -10.87
CA LEU A 77 0.45 6.84 -10.35
C LEU A 77 1.56 5.91 -10.85
N ALA A 78 1.30 4.61 -10.97
CA ALA A 78 2.25 3.67 -11.53
C ALA A 78 2.56 3.99 -13.01
N ILE A 79 1.53 4.29 -13.82
CA ILE A 79 1.69 4.69 -15.22
C ILE A 79 2.49 5.98 -15.34
N VAL A 80 2.12 7.02 -14.59
CA VAL A 80 2.82 8.31 -14.62
C VAL A 80 4.29 8.16 -14.24
N ASN A 81 4.60 7.44 -13.16
CA ASN A 81 5.98 7.26 -12.69
C ASN A 81 6.80 6.41 -13.67
N GLU A 82 6.22 5.37 -14.25
CA GLU A 82 6.91 4.54 -15.24
C GLU A 82 7.20 5.33 -16.53
N LEU A 83 6.25 6.11 -17.04
CA LEU A 83 6.45 6.96 -18.22
C LEU A 83 7.46 8.07 -17.95
N ARG A 84 7.47 8.67 -16.76
CA ARG A 84 8.48 9.63 -16.33
C ARG A 84 9.88 8.99 -16.33
N SER A 85 10.00 7.81 -15.75
CA SER A 85 11.27 7.08 -15.72
C SER A 85 11.79 6.76 -17.13
N ARG A 86 10.91 6.25 -17.99
CA ARG A 86 11.24 5.97 -19.40
C ARG A 86 11.66 7.23 -20.15
N SER A 87 10.95 8.34 -19.92
CA SER A 87 11.28 9.63 -20.56
C SER A 87 12.65 10.14 -20.12
N ALA A 88 12.96 10.06 -18.83
CA ALA A 88 14.26 10.47 -18.29
C ALA A 88 15.43 9.63 -18.84
N MET A 89 15.18 8.37 -19.16
CA MET A 89 16.20 7.45 -19.68
C MET A 89 16.29 7.43 -21.21
N ARG A 90 15.37 8.09 -21.92
CA ARG A 90 15.25 8.00 -23.37
C ARG A 90 16.52 8.41 -24.14
N ALA A 91 17.25 9.38 -23.58
CA ALA A 91 18.48 9.89 -24.19
C ALA A 91 19.73 9.06 -23.83
N LEU A 92 19.60 8.06 -22.97
CA LEU A 92 20.72 7.22 -22.56
C LEU A 92 20.95 6.12 -23.61
N GLY A 93 22.22 5.92 -23.99
CA GLY A 93 22.60 4.81 -24.82
C GLY A 93 22.50 3.46 -24.10
N PRO A 94 22.44 2.33 -24.83
CA PRO A 94 22.28 1.00 -24.23
C PRO A 94 23.30 0.68 -23.14
N PHE A 95 24.57 0.97 -23.37
CA PHE A 95 25.66 0.76 -22.42
C PHE A 95 25.44 1.54 -21.11
N THR A 96 25.03 2.82 -21.21
CA THR A 96 24.75 3.65 -20.05
C THR A 96 23.57 3.12 -19.24
N LEU A 97 22.54 2.61 -19.93
CA LEU A 97 21.40 1.95 -19.29
C LEU A 97 21.82 0.69 -18.56
N ASP A 98 22.63 -0.16 -19.15
CA ASP A 98 23.14 -1.39 -18.51
C ASP A 98 23.94 -1.06 -17.25
N VAL A 99 24.82 -0.07 -17.31
CA VAL A 99 25.60 0.41 -16.14
C VAL A 99 24.66 0.95 -15.06
N LEU A 100 23.62 1.70 -15.44
CA LEU A 100 22.62 2.24 -14.50
C LEU A 100 21.90 1.12 -13.76
N TYR A 101 21.40 0.13 -14.51
CA TYR A 101 20.70 -1.02 -13.91
C TYR A 101 21.63 -1.91 -13.08
N ALA A 102 22.87 -2.13 -13.52
CA ALA A 102 23.87 -2.87 -12.73
C ALA A 102 24.14 -2.19 -11.39
N ARG A 103 24.33 -0.86 -11.38
CA ARG A 103 24.50 -0.08 -10.13
C ARG A 103 23.26 -0.13 -9.23
N ALA A 104 22.07 -0.06 -9.82
CA ALA A 104 20.83 -0.14 -9.05
C ALA A 104 20.65 -1.52 -8.40
N LYS A 105 20.99 -2.60 -9.12
CA LYS A 105 21.00 -3.97 -8.60
C LYS A 105 22.03 -4.13 -7.47
N ALA A 106 23.25 -3.67 -7.68
CA ALA A 106 24.31 -3.69 -6.63
C ALA A 106 23.87 -2.94 -5.37
N LYS A 107 23.25 -1.77 -5.51
CA LYS A 107 22.67 -1.02 -4.39
C LYS A 107 21.58 -1.81 -3.66
N MET A 108 20.74 -2.53 -4.39
CA MET A 108 19.71 -3.37 -3.78
C MET A 108 20.34 -4.51 -2.97
N TRP A 109 21.31 -5.21 -3.52
CA TRP A 109 22.03 -6.28 -2.81
C TRP A 109 22.77 -5.76 -1.57
N SER A 110 23.41 -4.61 -1.65
CA SER A 110 24.01 -3.97 -0.47
C SER A 110 22.97 -3.69 0.63
N LYS A 111 21.72 -3.32 0.26
CA LYS A 111 20.63 -3.17 1.23
C LYS A 111 20.22 -4.51 1.82
N VAL A 112 20.10 -5.55 0.99
CA VAL A 112 19.75 -6.91 1.44
C VAL A 112 20.76 -7.40 2.48
N GLU A 113 22.07 -7.27 2.22
CA GLU A 113 23.08 -7.68 3.18
C GLU A 113 22.96 -6.93 4.53
N ARG A 114 22.75 -5.64 4.49
CA ARG A 114 22.54 -4.85 5.72
C ARG A 114 21.26 -5.22 6.46
N LEU A 115 20.21 -5.66 5.75
CA LEU A 115 18.94 -6.08 6.35
C LEU A 115 19.07 -7.44 7.03
N LYS A 116 19.90 -8.34 6.50
CA LYS A 116 20.21 -9.65 7.13
C LYS A 116 20.80 -9.50 8.54
N GLU A 117 21.57 -8.43 8.77
CA GLU A 117 22.22 -8.17 10.06
C GLU A 117 21.26 -7.66 11.14
N LEU A 118 19.99 -7.38 10.80
CA LEU A 118 19.01 -6.80 11.72
C LEU A 118 18.11 -7.88 12.31
N PRO A 119 18.34 -8.33 13.55
CA PRO A 119 17.55 -9.40 14.16
C PRO A 119 16.10 -8.97 14.38
N GLY A 120 15.17 -9.86 14.05
CA GLY A 120 13.74 -9.64 14.24
C GLY A 120 13.11 -8.59 13.30
N LEU A 121 13.84 -8.18 12.27
CA LEU A 121 13.31 -7.29 11.24
C LEU A 121 12.23 -8.02 10.42
N ARG A 122 11.15 -7.30 10.11
CA ARG A 122 10.12 -7.70 9.14
C ARG A 122 9.85 -6.56 8.19
N ILE A 123 9.90 -6.85 6.90
CA ILE A 123 9.77 -5.86 5.82
C ILE A 123 8.71 -6.31 4.84
N SER A 124 7.96 -5.34 4.31
CA SER A 124 7.02 -5.51 3.19
C SER A 124 7.27 -4.46 2.12
N ASP A 125 6.99 -4.82 0.87
CA ASP A 125 7.05 -3.88 -0.25
C ASP A 125 5.72 -3.12 -0.41
N PHE A 126 5.83 -1.79 -0.52
CA PHE A 126 4.72 -0.86 -0.82
C PHE A 126 5.04 0.03 -2.01
N GLY A 127 5.81 -0.47 -2.98
CA GLY A 127 6.39 0.32 -4.05
C GLY A 127 5.50 0.57 -5.27
N THR A 128 4.35 -0.08 -5.43
CA THR A 128 3.61 -0.16 -6.69
C THR A 128 3.31 1.20 -7.33
N ARG A 129 2.73 2.14 -6.59
CA ARG A 129 2.37 3.47 -7.14
C ARG A 129 3.55 4.38 -7.44
N ARG A 130 4.76 4.06 -6.94
CA ARG A 130 5.99 4.84 -7.11
C ARG A 130 7.09 4.05 -7.80
N ARG A 131 6.76 2.92 -8.39
CA ARG A 131 7.72 2.03 -9.02
C ARG A 131 8.37 2.68 -10.24
N HIS A 132 9.61 2.31 -10.47
CA HIS A 132 10.32 2.66 -11.69
C HIS A 132 9.68 2.00 -12.93
N SER A 133 9.37 0.71 -12.81
CA SER A 133 8.57 -0.08 -13.75
C SER A 133 8.02 -1.32 -13.05
N PHE A 134 7.05 -1.99 -13.66
CA PHE A 134 6.52 -3.25 -13.15
C PHE A 134 7.62 -4.32 -13.05
N LEU A 135 8.43 -4.50 -14.09
CA LEU A 135 9.50 -5.49 -14.08
C LEU A 135 10.58 -5.20 -13.03
N TRP A 136 10.86 -3.92 -12.78
CA TRP A 136 11.80 -3.53 -11.74
C TRP A 136 11.25 -3.82 -10.34
N GLN A 137 9.98 -3.54 -10.08
CA GLN A 137 9.33 -3.89 -8.82
C GLN A 137 9.33 -5.40 -8.60
N ARG A 138 8.95 -6.16 -9.63
CA ARG A 138 8.99 -7.64 -9.58
C ARG A 138 10.38 -8.14 -9.20
N TRP A 139 11.41 -7.67 -9.88
CA TRP A 139 12.79 -8.02 -9.55
C TRP A 139 13.17 -7.66 -8.11
N CYS A 140 12.76 -6.48 -7.60
CA CYS A 140 13.02 -6.09 -6.22
C CYS A 140 12.32 -7.01 -5.21
N VAL A 141 11.08 -7.41 -5.49
CA VAL A 141 10.31 -8.36 -4.65
C VAL A 141 11.02 -9.72 -4.60
N GLU A 142 11.44 -10.23 -5.75
CA GLU A 142 12.19 -11.49 -5.85
C GLU A 142 13.53 -11.39 -5.09
N ALA A 143 14.28 -10.30 -5.30
CA ALA A 143 15.56 -10.09 -4.61
C ALA A 143 15.41 -9.99 -3.09
N LEU A 144 14.33 -9.39 -2.58
CA LEU A 144 14.03 -9.37 -1.15
C LEU A 144 13.63 -10.74 -0.64
N LYS A 145 12.76 -11.46 -1.35
CA LYS A 145 12.33 -12.82 -1.00
C LYS A 145 13.53 -13.76 -0.86
N GLU A 146 14.41 -13.79 -1.85
CA GLU A 146 15.60 -14.62 -1.84
C GLU A 146 16.63 -14.13 -0.80
N GLY A 147 16.83 -12.82 -0.73
CA GLY A 147 17.90 -12.21 0.02
C GLY A 147 17.70 -12.23 1.52
N ILE A 148 16.52 -11.93 2.03
CA ILE A 148 16.23 -11.88 3.47
C ILE A 148 15.22 -12.93 3.93
N GLY A 149 14.73 -13.78 3.03
CA GLY A 149 13.87 -14.91 3.34
C GLY A 149 12.67 -14.55 4.22
N PRO A 150 12.44 -15.22 5.36
CA PRO A 150 11.28 -15.00 6.22
C PRO A 150 11.16 -13.58 6.81
N ALA A 151 12.20 -12.75 6.74
CA ALA A 151 12.15 -11.36 7.13
C ALA A 151 11.38 -10.51 6.11
N PHE A 152 11.26 -10.96 4.86
CA PHE A 152 10.39 -10.36 3.86
C PHE A 152 8.99 -10.94 3.97
N THR A 153 8.05 -10.16 4.48
CA THR A 153 6.72 -10.66 4.83
C THR A 153 5.73 -10.59 3.68
N GLY A 154 5.98 -9.78 2.65
CA GLY A 154 5.08 -9.69 1.51
C GLY A 154 5.13 -8.38 0.75
N THR A 155 4.18 -8.20 -0.13
CA THR A 155 4.05 -7.00 -0.96
C THR A 155 2.61 -6.50 -1.01
N SER A 156 2.42 -5.19 -1.13
CA SER A 156 1.10 -4.58 -1.37
C SER A 156 0.61 -4.75 -2.81
N ASN A 157 1.45 -5.29 -3.70
CA ASN A 157 1.04 -5.66 -5.05
C ASN A 157 0.45 -7.07 -5.05
N VAL A 158 -0.88 -7.15 -5.10
CA VAL A 158 -1.62 -8.41 -4.99
C VAL A 158 -1.22 -9.42 -6.07
N LEU A 159 -0.97 -8.97 -7.30
CA LEU A 159 -0.49 -9.84 -8.38
C LEU A 159 0.90 -10.43 -8.09
N LEU A 160 1.83 -9.59 -7.62
CA LEU A 160 3.16 -10.08 -7.24
C LEU A 160 3.12 -10.97 -6.01
N ALA A 161 2.21 -10.72 -5.07
CA ALA A 161 2.00 -11.60 -3.93
C ALA A 161 1.54 -12.98 -4.38
N MET A 162 0.55 -13.04 -5.27
CA MET A 162 0.04 -14.29 -5.86
C MET A 162 1.12 -15.03 -6.65
N ASP A 163 1.85 -14.32 -7.52
CA ASP A 163 2.85 -14.93 -8.40
C ASP A 163 4.09 -15.42 -7.65
N SER A 164 4.40 -14.81 -6.51
CA SER A 164 5.61 -15.11 -5.73
C SER A 164 5.32 -15.90 -4.46
N ASP A 165 4.08 -16.34 -4.24
CA ASP A 165 3.66 -17.03 -3.01
C ASP A 165 4.06 -16.24 -1.75
N LEU A 166 3.65 -15.00 -1.70
CA LEU A 166 3.90 -14.05 -0.62
C LEU A 166 2.59 -13.57 -0.01
N GLU A 167 2.66 -13.05 1.20
CA GLU A 167 1.53 -12.37 1.82
C GLU A 167 1.19 -11.09 1.03
N ALA A 168 -0.10 -10.91 0.70
CA ALA A 168 -0.59 -9.63 0.23
C ALA A 168 -0.81 -8.71 1.44
N VAL A 169 0.03 -7.69 1.58
CA VAL A 169 0.00 -6.80 2.73
C VAL A 169 -0.70 -5.49 2.41
N GLY A 170 -1.41 -4.94 3.38
CA GLY A 170 -2.13 -3.68 3.24
C GLY A 170 -2.20 -2.89 4.53
N THR A 171 -2.62 -1.64 4.41
CA THR A 171 -2.88 -0.72 5.52
C THR A 171 -4.20 -0.01 5.24
N ASN A 172 -4.75 0.72 6.22
CA ASN A 172 -5.73 1.73 5.86
C ASN A 172 -5.08 2.79 4.95
N ALA A 173 -5.89 3.50 4.16
CA ALA A 173 -5.42 4.58 3.30
C ALA A 173 -5.52 5.94 4.03
N HIS A 174 -4.61 6.89 3.71
CA HIS A 174 -4.69 8.27 4.21
C HIS A 174 -5.98 8.97 3.77
N GLU A 175 -6.50 8.62 2.61
CA GLU A 175 -7.74 9.18 2.07
C GLU A 175 -8.93 8.99 3.00
N LEU A 176 -9.04 7.86 3.68
CA LEU A 176 -10.15 7.57 4.60
C LEU A 176 -10.31 8.62 5.71
N PRO A 177 -9.29 8.90 6.56
CA PRO A 177 -9.42 9.97 7.55
C PRO A 177 -9.53 11.37 6.94
N MET A 178 -8.94 11.61 5.76
CA MET A 178 -9.06 12.90 5.07
C MET A 178 -10.51 13.16 4.61
N VAL A 179 -11.17 12.18 4.03
CA VAL A 179 -12.59 12.28 3.64
C VAL A 179 -13.48 12.42 4.87
N ALA A 180 -13.25 11.63 5.92
CA ALA A 180 -13.99 11.77 7.16
C ALA A 180 -13.83 13.15 7.81
N ALA A 181 -12.65 13.73 7.73
CA ALA A 181 -12.38 15.10 8.18
C ALA A 181 -13.08 16.16 7.30
N ALA A 182 -13.07 15.98 5.97
CA ALA A 182 -13.73 16.88 5.04
C ALA A 182 -15.27 16.90 5.20
N LEU A 183 -15.85 15.79 5.67
CA LEU A 183 -17.29 15.67 5.95
C LEU A 183 -17.66 16.11 7.38
N ALA A 184 -16.70 16.45 8.22
CA ALA A 184 -16.96 16.89 9.59
C ALA A 184 -17.69 18.24 9.61
N GLN A 185 -18.70 18.34 10.48
CA GLN A 185 -19.49 19.55 10.70
C GLN A 185 -19.11 20.31 11.98
N THR A 186 -18.32 19.66 12.85
CA THR A 186 -17.86 20.23 14.12
C THR A 186 -16.39 19.93 14.34
N ASP A 187 -15.74 20.74 15.18
CA ASP A 187 -14.35 20.52 15.58
C ASP A 187 -14.13 19.15 16.26
N GLU A 188 -15.12 18.68 17.00
CA GLU A 188 -15.08 17.37 17.63
C GLU A 188 -15.08 16.24 16.59
N GLN A 189 -15.97 16.32 15.60
CA GLN A 189 -15.99 15.38 14.47
C GLN A 189 -14.68 15.40 13.71
N LEU A 190 -14.12 16.59 13.47
CA LEU A 190 -12.84 16.76 12.79
C LEU A 190 -11.70 16.08 13.54
N ARG A 191 -11.59 16.32 14.87
CA ARG A 191 -10.57 15.67 15.71
C ARG A 191 -10.73 14.17 15.78
N ASN A 192 -11.96 13.67 15.77
CA ASN A 192 -12.30 12.26 15.87
C ASN A 192 -12.26 11.52 14.52
N ALA A 193 -12.11 12.21 13.39
CA ALA A 193 -12.12 11.60 12.06
C ALA A 193 -11.18 10.39 11.91
N PRO A 194 -9.90 10.44 12.30
CA PRO A 194 -9.00 9.29 12.20
C PRO A 194 -9.49 8.10 13.04
N TYR A 195 -10.00 8.36 14.24
CA TYR A 195 -10.41 7.29 15.16
C TYR A 195 -11.76 6.68 14.78
N LYS A 196 -12.65 7.48 14.18
CA LYS A 196 -13.90 6.96 13.58
C LYS A 196 -13.58 5.93 12.50
N ILE A 197 -12.66 6.25 11.60
CA ILE A 197 -12.21 5.33 10.55
C ILE A 197 -11.64 4.04 11.14
N LEU A 198 -10.82 4.12 12.19
CA LEU A 198 -10.26 2.94 12.84
C LEU A 198 -11.33 2.06 13.50
N ARG A 199 -12.37 2.67 14.08
CA ARG A 199 -13.51 1.91 14.62
C ARG A 199 -14.27 1.16 13.53
N ASP A 200 -14.55 1.83 12.41
CA ASP A 200 -15.27 1.25 11.29
C ASP A 200 -14.41 0.14 10.64
N TRP A 201 -13.10 0.36 10.51
CA TRP A 201 -12.13 -0.63 10.05
C TRP A 201 -12.10 -1.88 10.94
N ASN A 202 -12.06 -1.69 12.25
CA ASN A 202 -12.06 -2.79 13.21
C ASN A 202 -13.36 -3.60 13.18
N LYS A 203 -14.51 -2.94 12.97
CA LYS A 203 -15.79 -3.64 12.77
C LYS A 203 -15.77 -4.50 11.52
N LEU A 204 -15.24 -3.97 10.42
CA LEU A 204 -15.20 -4.65 9.13
C LEU A 204 -14.25 -5.85 9.14
N TYR A 205 -13.06 -5.69 9.70
CA TYR A 205 -12.00 -6.70 9.63
C TYR A 205 -11.81 -7.52 10.91
N GLY A 206 -12.63 -7.33 11.93
CA GLY A 206 -12.67 -8.17 13.12
C GLY A 206 -11.35 -8.34 13.83
N GLY A 207 -10.55 -7.28 13.92
CA GLY A 207 -9.23 -7.30 14.58
C GLY A 207 -8.07 -7.76 13.70
N ASN A 208 -8.30 -8.00 12.42
CA ASN A 208 -7.24 -8.22 11.43
C ASN A 208 -6.92 -6.92 10.67
N LEU A 209 -5.85 -6.92 9.88
CA LEU A 209 -5.40 -5.75 9.12
C LEU A 209 -5.21 -4.49 9.97
N LEU A 210 -4.75 -4.65 11.21
CA LEU A 210 -4.59 -3.56 12.17
C LEU A 210 -3.31 -2.75 11.93
N ILE A 211 -3.05 -2.39 10.68
CA ILE A 211 -1.93 -1.54 10.29
C ILE A 211 -2.48 -0.18 9.93
N VAL A 212 -2.16 0.81 10.76
CA VAL A 212 -2.65 2.18 10.63
C VAL A 212 -1.57 3.12 10.14
N LEU A 213 -1.98 4.11 9.32
CA LEU A 213 -1.17 5.24 8.91
C LEU A 213 -1.53 6.45 9.80
N PRO A 214 -0.69 6.77 10.81
CA PRO A 214 -1.05 7.78 11.81
C PRO A 214 -0.71 9.20 11.38
N ASP A 215 -0.12 9.39 10.21
CA ASP A 215 0.52 10.63 9.78
C ASP A 215 -0.34 11.51 8.86
N ALA A 216 -1.61 11.14 8.61
CA ALA A 216 -2.55 11.93 7.80
C ALA A 216 -2.66 13.38 8.29
N PHE A 217 -2.70 13.60 9.60
CA PHE A 217 -2.72 14.92 10.25
C PHE A 217 -1.56 15.11 11.25
N GLY A 218 -0.51 14.31 11.10
CA GLY A 218 0.67 14.32 11.95
C GLY A 218 0.68 13.23 13.02
N THR A 219 1.71 12.40 12.99
CA THR A 219 1.86 11.25 13.91
C THR A 219 1.85 11.65 15.39
N ALA A 220 2.46 12.80 15.75
CA ALA A 220 2.52 13.23 17.14
C ALA A 220 1.13 13.60 17.66
N ALA A 221 0.33 14.31 16.87
CA ALA A 221 -1.06 14.65 17.22
C ALA A 221 -1.91 13.38 17.35
N PHE A 222 -1.82 12.49 16.35
CA PHE A 222 -2.54 11.21 16.40
C PHE A 222 -2.22 10.40 17.66
N LEU A 223 -0.94 10.26 18.03
CA LEU A 223 -0.55 9.47 19.21
C LEU A 223 -0.91 10.13 20.54
N ARG A 224 -0.89 11.45 20.60
CA ARG A 224 -1.29 12.22 21.80
C ARG A 224 -2.77 12.10 22.10
N ASP A 225 -3.58 12.18 21.04
CA ASP A 225 -5.02 12.28 21.15
C ASP A 225 -5.72 10.90 20.95
N ALA A 226 -4.92 9.82 20.80
CA ALA A 226 -5.43 8.48 20.59
C ALA A 226 -6.21 7.97 21.80
N PRO A 227 -7.47 7.54 21.61
CA PRO A 227 -8.23 6.88 22.67
C PRO A 227 -7.56 5.58 23.14
N GLU A 228 -7.76 5.20 24.39
CA GLU A 228 -7.18 3.99 24.99
C GLU A 228 -7.42 2.73 24.16
N TRP A 229 -8.62 2.56 23.60
CA TRP A 229 -8.94 1.41 22.76
C TRP A 229 -8.07 1.29 21.50
N VAL A 230 -7.47 2.38 20.99
CA VAL A 230 -6.50 2.36 19.89
C VAL A 230 -5.16 1.80 20.39
N ALA A 231 -4.79 2.12 21.63
CA ALA A 231 -3.57 1.62 22.27
C ALA A 231 -3.68 0.14 22.65
N ASP A 232 -4.84 -0.28 23.12
CA ASP A 232 -5.06 -1.62 23.64
C ASP A 232 -5.33 -2.66 22.54
N GLY A 233 -5.81 -2.23 21.38
CA GLY A 233 -6.20 -3.10 20.27
C GLY A 233 -7.29 -4.11 20.67
N PRO A 234 -7.93 -4.78 19.73
CA PRO A 234 -8.85 -5.86 20.07
C PRO A 234 -8.09 -7.08 20.60
N ALA A 235 -8.71 -7.80 21.50
CA ALA A 235 -8.14 -8.98 22.18
C ALA A 235 -7.63 -10.09 21.23
N SER A 236 -8.10 -10.08 19.97
CA SER A 236 -7.68 -11.00 18.90
C SER A 236 -6.33 -10.65 18.25
N ALA A 237 -5.81 -9.44 18.44
CA ALA A 237 -4.49 -9.02 17.92
C ALA A 237 -3.30 -9.66 18.67
N ARG A 238 -3.54 -10.72 19.43
CA ARG A 238 -2.57 -11.34 20.36
C ARG A 238 -1.41 -12.10 19.69
N THR A 239 -1.38 -12.25 18.39
CA THR A 239 -0.41 -13.11 17.70
C THR A 239 0.53 -12.42 16.74
N ALA A 240 0.45 -11.09 16.53
CA ALA A 240 1.44 -10.38 15.73
C ALA A 240 2.72 -10.13 16.55
N PRO A 241 3.91 -10.50 16.06
CA PRO A 241 5.16 -10.27 16.79
C PRO A 241 5.43 -8.77 16.98
N ARG A 242 5.79 -8.41 18.19
CA ARG A 242 6.10 -7.06 18.65
C ARG A 242 7.30 -6.44 17.95
N ARG A 243 7.23 -5.13 17.72
CA ARG A 243 8.27 -4.10 17.71
C ARG A 243 8.60 -3.42 16.38
N SER A 244 8.14 -2.15 16.28
CA SER A 244 8.93 -1.10 15.64
C SER A 244 9.35 -0.05 16.69
N LYS A 245 10.52 0.59 16.52
CA LYS A 245 11.08 1.57 17.48
C LYS A 245 10.20 2.80 17.75
N VAL A 246 9.16 3.03 16.97
CA VAL A 246 8.19 4.13 17.16
C VAL A 246 7.27 3.84 18.35
N ALA A 247 7.02 2.57 18.67
CA ALA A 247 6.21 2.15 19.83
C ALA A 247 6.95 2.23 21.19
N ARG A 248 8.24 2.61 21.22
CA ARG A 248 9.07 2.56 22.45
C ARG A 248 8.89 3.70 23.45
N ARG A 249 8.04 4.69 23.18
CA ARG A 249 7.85 5.81 24.13
C ARG A 249 6.60 5.74 25.02
N SER A 250 5.90 4.63 25.01
CA SER A 250 4.82 4.42 25.97
C SER A 250 4.85 2.97 26.46
N SER A 251 5.68 2.71 27.44
CA SER A 251 5.85 1.44 28.12
C SER A 251 4.88 1.34 29.28
N THR A 252 3.70 0.88 29.04
CA THR A 252 2.85 0.18 30.03
C THR A 252 1.76 -0.58 29.29
N GLY A 253 1.93 -1.84 29.17
CA GLY A 253 0.97 -2.92 29.28
C GLY A 253 -0.18 -3.07 28.28
N GLY A 254 -0.23 -2.44 27.10
CA GLY A 254 -1.35 -2.62 26.17
C GLY A 254 -0.91 -3.18 24.79
N ARG A 255 -1.77 -3.95 24.14
CA ARG A 255 -1.55 -4.47 22.78
C ARG A 255 -1.93 -3.39 21.76
N ARG A 256 -1.02 -3.05 20.87
CA ARG A 256 -1.09 -1.82 20.06
C ARG A 256 -1.23 -2.13 18.58
N TRP A 257 -1.94 -1.23 17.89
CA TRP A 257 -1.90 -1.12 16.45
C TRP A 257 -0.46 -0.95 15.95
N ALA A 258 -0.10 -1.65 14.87
CA ALA A 258 1.18 -1.44 14.22
C ALA A 258 1.10 -0.19 13.35
N ALA A 259 1.99 0.77 13.57
CA ALA A 259 2.10 1.98 12.75
C ALA A 259 3.26 1.85 11.77
N ILE A 260 3.00 2.08 10.48
CA ILE A 260 4.03 2.11 9.44
C ILE A 260 4.34 3.58 9.12
N ARG A 261 5.60 3.95 9.28
CA ARG A 261 6.10 5.25 8.81
C ARG A 261 6.62 5.09 7.39
N ALA A 262 5.91 5.66 6.42
CA ALA A 262 6.46 5.85 5.09
C ALA A 262 7.60 6.89 5.17
N ARG A 263 8.86 6.45 5.04
CA ARG A 263 9.94 7.38 4.72
C ARG A 263 9.98 7.51 3.20
N SER A 264 9.72 8.72 2.73
CA SER A 264 10.09 9.12 1.38
C SER A 264 11.61 8.97 1.22
N CYS A 265 12.02 8.12 0.28
CA CYS A 265 13.37 8.14 -0.29
C CYS A 265 13.41 9.10 -1.45
#